data_fd6a1b512a3510b618d5f7a27b690553
#
_entry.id   fd6a1b512a3510b618d5f7a27b690553
#
_cell.length_a   1.000
_cell.length_b   1.000
_cell.length_c   1.000
_cell.angle_alpha   90.00
_cell.angle_beta   90.00
_cell.angle_gamma   90.00
#
_symmetry.space_group_name_H-M   'P 1'
#
loop_
_entity.id
_entity.type
_entity.pdbx_description
1 polymer ?
#
loop_
_entity_poly.entity_id
_entity_poly.type
_entity_poly.pdbx_seq_one_letter_code
_entity_poly.pdbx_strand_id
1 'polypeptide(L)'
;MLGAVFCQRLSYRVALRRMCAADSEMCRAAAFRYLLLDTDYLVLAVSVNHPFAKRSMVTLNELKKERLILRLPDSATRNLFVAHLESNNMSIADFNIVLEVDNMATIKDLIRRDFGVSILARSVCLDELKKGKITVLPVENLSMMREINIAYHNDFTQFDVLHDIM
;
A
#
# COMPACT_ATOMS: atom_id res chain seq x y z
N MET A 1 -26.95 -2.03 -8.59
CA MET A 1 -25.80 -2.30 -7.70
C MET A 1 -24.66 -1.42 -8.16
N LEU A 2 -24.34 -0.38 -7.41
CA LEU A 2 -23.22 0.52 -7.71
C LEU A 2 -21.94 -0.14 -7.23
N GLY A 3 -21.14 -0.67 -8.14
CA GLY A 3 -19.79 -1.12 -7.84
C GLY A 3 -18.81 0.02 -7.98
N ALA A 4 -18.49 0.72 -6.89
CA ALA A 4 -17.34 1.61 -6.87
C ALA A 4 -16.08 0.76 -6.66
N VAL A 5 -15.18 0.77 -7.62
CA VAL A 5 -13.89 0.06 -7.53
C VAL A 5 -12.82 1.05 -7.14
N PHE A 6 -12.23 0.88 -5.95
CA PHE A 6 -11.06 1.65 -5.52
C PHE A 6 -9.82 1.17 -6.28
N CYS A 7 -9.16 2.04 -7.02
CA CYS A 7 -8.00 1.70 -7.83
C CYS A 7 -6.80 2.61 -7.56
N GLN A 8 -5.61 2.03 -7.49
CA GLN A 8 -4.34 2.74 -7.34
C GLN A 8 -3.66 2.97 -8.70
N ARG A 9 -3.23 4.18 -8.98
CA ARG A 9 -2.78 4.64 -10.31
C ARG A 9 -1.54 3.95 -10.89
N LEU A 10 -0.59 3.47 -10.07
CA LEU A 10 0.63 2.83 -10.56
C LEU A 10 0.44 1.37 -11.02
N SER A 11 -0.40 0.61 -10.34
CA SER A 11 -0.73 -0.78 -10.72
C SER A 11 -1.66 -0.85 -11.93
N TYR A 12 -2.32 0.24 -12.25
CA TYR A 12 -3.42 0.28 -13.22
C TYR A 12 -2.98 0.14 -14.67
N ARG A 13 -1.87 0.77 -15.09
CA ARG A 13 -1.37 0.61 -16.48
C ARG A 13 -0.93 -0.82 -16.79
N VAL A 14 -0.42 -1.54 -15.80
CA VAL A 14 -0.01 -2.95 -15.96
C VAL A 14 -1.22 -3.88 -15.89
N ALA A 15 -2.18 -3.61 -15.00
CA ALA A 15 -3.41 -4.40 -14.89
C ALA A 15 -4.30 -4.26 -16.12
N LEU A 16 -4.48 -3.04 -16.66
CA LEU A 16 -5.20 -2.80 -17.90
C LEU A 16 -4.57 -3.50 -19.11
N ARG A 17 -3.24 -3.53 -19.22
CA ARG A 17 -2.58 -4.26 -20.30
C ARG A 17 -2.78 -5.78 -20.21
N ARG A 18 -2.86 -6.35 -19.00
CA ARG A 18 -3.16 -7.78 -18.82
C ARG A 18 -4.63 -8.11 -19.05
N MET A 19 -5.55 -7.21 -18.66
CA MET A 19 -6.99 -7.39 -18.89
C MET A 19 -7.36 -7.20 -20.36
N CYS A 20 -6.76 -6.26 -21.07
CA CYS A 20 -6.99 -6.07 -22.52
C CYS A 20 -6.49 -7.22 -23.41
N ALA A 21 -5.66 -8.12 -22.88
CA ALA A 21 -5.22 -9.29 -23.64
C ALA A 21 -6.22 -10.47 -23.60
N ALA A 22 -7.21 -10.44 -22.69
CA ALA A 22 -8.11 -11.55 -22.45
C ALA A 22 -9.55 -11.37 -23.00
N ASP A 23 -10.05 -10.12 -23.16
CA ASP A 23 -11.42 -9.89 -23.63
C ASP A 23 -11.55 -8.63 -24.51
N SER A 24 -12.04 -8.80 -25.71
CA SER A 24 -12.28 -7.72 -26.69
C SER A 24 -13.35 -6.70 -26.28
N GLU A 25 -14.21 -7.01 -25.31
CA GLU A 25 -15.19 -6.07 -24.74
C GLU A 25 -14.61 -5.15 -23.67
N MET A 26 -13.53 -5.51 -23.02
CA MET A 26 -12.88 -4.73 -21.94
C MET A 26 -11.85 -3.72 -22.47
N CYS A 27 -11.55 -3.70 -23.77
CA CYS A 27 -10.80 -2.64 -24.46
C CYS A 27 -11.53 -1.27 -24.51
N ARG A 28 -12.72 -1.14 -23.92
CA ARG A 28 -13.39 0.12 -23.60
C ARG A 28 -12.78 0.85 -22.39
N ALA A 29 -11.51 0.61 -22.10
CA ALA A 29 -10.75 1.31 -21.04
C ALA A 29 -10.65 2.84 -21.23
N ALA A 30 -11.03 3.36 -22.40
CA ALA A 30 -11.26 4.80 -22.67
C ALA A 30 -12.53 5.34 -22.00
N ALA A 31 -13.35 4.48 -21.36
CA ALA A 31 -14.65 4.83 -20.82
C ALA A 31 -14.65 5.22 -19.33
N PHE A 32 -13.51 5.19 -18.64
CA PHE A 32 -13.45 5.52 -17.21
C PHE A 32 -12.77 6.87 -16.96
N ARG A 33 -13.39 7.65 -16.08
CA ARG A 33 -12.82 8.87 -15.48
C ARG A 33 -12.37 8.56 -14.06
N TYR A 34 -11.41 9.36 -13.57
CA TYR A 34 -10.84 9.22 -12.24
C TYR A 34 -10.96 10.53 -11.50
N LEU A 35 -11.40 10.44 -10.25
CA LEU A 35 -11.45 11.53 -9.31
C LEU A 35 -10.50 11.21 -8.16
N LEU A 36 -9.52 12.08 -7.92
CA LEU A 36 -8.61 11.95 -6.78
C LEU A 36 -9.39 12.21 -5.49
N LEU A 37 -9.41 11.22 -4.62
CA LEU A 37 -10.04 11.29 -3.29
C LEU A 37 -9.03 11.72 -2.22
N ASP A 38 -7.87 11.07 -2.20
CA ASP A 38 -6.87 11.24 -1.16
C ASP A 38 -5.50 10.76 -1.64
N THR A 39 -4.47 11.10 -0.88
CA THR A 39 -3.12 10.56 -1.02
C THR A 39 -2.72 9.85 0.27
N ASP A 40 -2.08 8.70 0.14
CA ASP A 40 -1.59 7.92 1.27
C ASP A 40 -0.13 7.53 1.03
N TYR A 41 0.61 7.22 2.06
CA TYR A 41 2.00 6.78 1.93
C TYR A 41 2.24 5.50 2.69
N LEU A 42 3.22 4.73 2.21
CA LEU A 42 3.69 3.57 2.93
C LEU A 42 4.71 4.00 3.98
N VAL A 43 4.60 3.37 5.13
CA VAL A 43 5.46 3.59 6.29
C VAL A 43 5.92 2.26 6.86
N LEU A 44 7.04 2.27 7.56
CA LEU A 44 7.45 1.13 8.35
C LEU A 44 6.65 1.12 9.66
N ALA A 45 5.90 0.05 9.90
CA ALA A 45 5.15 -0.18 11.13
C ALA A 45 5.93 -1.14 12.04
N VAL A 46 6.13 -0.73 13.29
CA VAL A 46 6.89 -1.47 14.32
C VAL A 46 6.12 -1.51 15.63
N SER A 47 6.44 -2.47 16.49
CA SER A 47 5.97 -2.48 17.88
C SER A 47 6.44 -1.23 18.63
N VAL A 48 5.66 -0.76 19.60
CA VAL A 48 6.08 0.34 20.49
C VAL A 48 7.31 -0.01 21.33
N ASN A 49 7.58 -1.30 21.52
CA ASN A 49 8.75 -1.81 22.26
C ASN A 49 9.97 -2.02 21.35
N HIS A 50 9.81 -1.93 20.03
CA HIS A 50 10.90 -2.13 19.07
C HIS A 50 11.95 -1.02 19.20
N PRO A 51 13.26 -1.31 19.03
CA PRO A 51 14.31 -0.30 19.09
C PRO A 51 14.09 0.89 18.15
N PHE A 52 13.49 0.64 16.98
CA PHE A 52 13.16 1.70 16.01
C PHE A 52 12.05 2.64 16.48
N ALA A 53 11.19 2.25 17.42
CA ALA A 53 10.08 3.09 17.89
C ALA A 53 10.50 4.45 18.46
N LYS A 54 11.77 4.57 18.90
CA LYS A 54 12.35 5.81 19.45
C LYS A 54 13.07 6.65 18.40
N ARG A 55 13.07 6.23 17.15
CA ARG A 55 13.78 6.90 16.05
C ARG A 55 12.82 7.72 15.21
N SER A 56 13.36 8.68 14.47
CA SER A 56 12.61 9.50 13.52
C SER A 56 12.53 8.87 12.13
N MET A 57 13.46 7.96 11.79
CA MET A 57 13.60 7.40 10.45
C MET A 57 14.43 6.10 10.51
N VAL A 58 14.28 5.24 9.52
CA VAL A 58 15.03 3.99 9.35
C VAL A 58 15.56 3.89 7.92
N THR A 59 16.80 3.40 7.78
CA THR A 59 17.43 3.16 6.47
C THR A 59 17.03 1.79 5.91
N LEU A 60 17.11 1.63 4.57
CA LEU A 60 16.91 0.32 3.93
C LEU A 60 17.90 -0.74 4.42
N ASN A 61 19.14 -0.35 4.66
CA ASN A 61 20.18 -1.27 5.16
C ASN A 61 19.91 -1.77 6.59
N GLU A 62 19.28 -0.96 7.41
CA GLU A 62 18.81 -1.39 8.74
C GLU A 62 17.60 -2.31 8.62
N LEU A 63 16.64 -1.97 7.73
CA LEU A 63 15.46 -2.77 7.49
C LEU A 63 15.78 -4.19 6.96
N LYS A 64 16.87 -4.37 6.18
CA LYS A 64 17.33 -5.69 5.72
C LYS A 64 17.63 -6.65 6.87
N LYS A 65 18.01 -6.14 8.03
CA LYS A 65 18.41 -6.95 9.21
C LYS A 65 17.21 -7.36 10.04
N GLU A 66 16.04 -6.74 9.82
CA GLU A 66 14.84 -6.97 10.60
C GLU A 66 14.01 -8.12 10.04
N ARG A 67 13.19 -8.72 10.90
CA ARG A 67 12.20 -9.72 10.50
C ARG A 67 11.05 -9.02 9.78
N LEU A 68 11.02 -9.11 8.47
CA LEU A 68 10.03 -8.41 7.66
C LEU A 68 8.81 -9.29 7.40
N ILE A 69 7.64 -8.76 7.72
CA ILE A 69 6.34 -9.34 7.39
C ILE A 69 5.80 -8.58 6.19
N LEU A 70 5.52 -9.28 5.10
CA LEU A 70 5.02 -8.66 3.86
C LEU A 70 3.59 -9.09 3.54
N ARG A 71 2.94 -8.27 2.72
CA ARG A 71 1.73 -8.66 2.01
C ARG A 71 2.07 -9.65 0.89
N LEU A 72 1.07 -10.41 0.43
CA LEU A 72 1.23 -11.32 -0.71
C LEU A 72 1.69 -10.58 -1.98
N PRO A 73 2.32 -11.29 -2.94
CA PRO A 73 2.91 -10.69 -4.14
C PRO A 73 1.98 -9.81 -4.97
N ASP A 74 0.68 -10.12 -5.02
CA ASP A 74 -0.31 -9.34 -5.79
C ASP A 74 -0.83 -8.09 -5.06
N SER A 75 -0.35 -7.84 -3.85
CA SER A 75 -0.73 -6.65 -3.08
C SER A 75 -0.09 -5.39 -3.65
N ALA A 76 -0.91 -4.37 -3.91
CA ALA A 76 -0.44 -3.07 -4.36
C ALA A 76 0.58 -2.41 -3.40
N THR A 77 0.45 -2.65 -2.08
CA THR A 77 1.43 -2.20 -1.07
C THR A 77 2.79 -2.84 -1.28
N ARG A 78 2.83 -4.18 -1.49
CA ARG A 78 4.08 -4.88 -1.76
C ARG A 78 4.68 -4.46 -3.10
N ASN A 79 3.87 -4.37 -4.15
CA ASN A 79 4.35 -3.97 -5.48
C ASN A 79 4.96 -2.57 -5.47
N LEU A 80 4.35 -1.62 -4.76
CA LEU A 80 4.89 -0.28 -4.60
C LEU A 80 6.24 -0.30 -3.85
N PHE A 81 6.33 -1.07 -2.78
CA PHE A 81 7.58 -1.23 -2.03
C PHE A 81 8.69 -1.85 -2.90
N VAL A 82 8.39 -2.94 -3.61
CA VAL A 82 9.34 -3.60 -4.52
C VAL A 82 9.83 -2.64 -5.61
N ALA A 83 8.92 -1.90 -6.25
CA ALA A 83 9.30 -0.92 -7.27
C ALA A 83 10.25 0.17 -6.72
N HIS A 84 10.07 0.58 -5.47
CA HIS A 84 10.99 1.53 -4.83
C HIS A 84 12.33 0.91 -4.45
N LEU A 85 12.35 -0.37 -4.07
CA LEU A 85 13.62 -1.10 -3.86
C LEU A 85 14.42 -1.18 -5.16
N GLU A 86 13.77 -1.57 -6.25
CA GLU A 86 14.39 -1.67 -7.57
C GLU A 86 14.96 -0.31 -8.04
N SER A 87 14.24 0.79 -7.80
CA SER A 87 14.72 2.14 -8.11
C SER A 87 15.96 2.55 -7.31
N ASN A 88 16.21 1.89 -6.18
CA ASN A 88 17.40 2.05 -5.34
C ASN A 88 18.45 0.93 -5.55
N ASN A 89 18.36 0.18 -6.66
CA ASN A 89 19.24 -0.95 -6.97
C ASN A 89 19.28 -2.03 -5.88
N MET A 90 18.13 -2.27 -5.24
CA MET A 90 17.96 -3.31 -4.21
C MET A 90 16.90 -4.31 -4.65
N SER A 91 17.04 -5.56 -4.20
CA SER A 91 16.06 -6.62 -4.43
C SER A 91 15.30 -6.94 -3.15
N ILE A 92 14.04 -7.34 -3.29
CA ILE A 92 13.26 -7.86 -2.16
C ILE A 92 13.90 -9.13 -1.55
N ALA A 93 14.69 -9.86 -2.33
CA ALA A 93 15.44 -11.04 -1.87
C ALA A 93 16.58 -10.69 -0.89
N ASP A 94 16.98 -9.41 -0.82
CA ASP A 94 17.99 -8.94 0.14
C ASP A 94 17.45 -8.81 1.57
N PHE A 95 16.13 -8.93 1.76
CA PHE A 95 15.45 -8.72 3.03
C PHE A 95 15.10 -10.04 3.72
N ASN A 96 15.13 -10.04 5.05
CA ASN A 96 14.76 -11.19 5.85
C ASN A 96 13.23 -11.32 5.98
N ILE A 97 12.58 -11.86 4.97
CA ILE A 97 11.12 -12.07 4.94
C ILE A 97 10.80 -13.31 5.76
N VAL A 98 10.15 -13.12 6.91
CA VAL A 98 9.78 -14.21 7.82
C VAL A 98 8.37 -14.72 7.61
N LEU A 99 7.47 -13.87 7.11
CA LEU A 99 6.08 -14.23 6.82
C LEU A 99 5.53 -13.42 5.65
N GLU A 100 4.67 -14.08 4.86
CA GLU A 100 3.81 -13.44 3.88
C GLU A 100 2.36 -13.64 4.29
N VAL A 101 1.63 -12.54 4.51
CA VAL A 101 0.27 -12.54 5.08
C VAL A 101 -0.62 -11.59 4.30
N ASP A 102 -1.84 -12.01 3.96
CA ASP A 102 -2.80 -11.13 3.30
C ASP A 102 -3.66 -10.33 4.29
N ASN A 103 -4.05 -10.93 5.39
CA ASN A 103 -4.95 -10.31 6.36
C ASN A 103 -4.26 -9.19 7.16
N MET A 104 -4.75 -7.96 6.99
CA MET A 104 -4.18 -6.76 7.61
C MET A 104 -4.28 -6.78 9.16
N ALA A 105 -5.36 -7.34 9.71
CA ALA A 105 -5.51 -7.45 11.16
C ALA A 105 -4.45 -8.41 11.76
N THR A 106 -4.18 -9.51 11.07
CA THR A 106 -3.12 -10.45 11.45
C THR A 106 -1.74 -9.81 11.41
N ILE A 107 -1.43 -9.03 10.36
CA ILE A 107 -0.14 -8.31 10.28
C ILE A 107 0.01 -7.36 11.46
N LYS A 108 -1.01 -6.55 11.76
CA LYS A 108 -0.98 -5.62 12.90
C LYS A 108 -0.85 -6.34 14.24
N ASP A 109 -1.46 -7.50 14.41
CA ASP A 109 -1.31 -8.31 15.62
C ASP A 109 0.11 -8.85 15.80
N LEU A 110 0.72 -9.34 14.73
CA LEU A 110 2.11 -9.81 14.72
C LEU A 110 3.09 -8.67 15.07
N ILE A 111 2.89 -7.47 14.52
CA ILE A 111 3.69 -6.28 14.84
C ILE A 111 3.55 -5.93 16.33
N ARG A 112 2.33 -5.90 16.87
CA ARG A 112 2.09 -5.59 18.30
C ARG A 112 2.82 -6.55 19.24
N ARG A 113 2.93 -7.81 18.85
CA ARG A 113 3.65 -8.86 19.60
C ARG A 113 5.16 -8.86 19.35
N ASP A 114 5.67 -7.86 18.62
CA ASP A 114 7.09 -7.74 18.26
C ASP A 114 7.65 -8.96 17.52
N PHE A 115 6.79 -9.63 16.75
CA PHE A 115 7.21 -10.77 15.92
C PHE A 115 8.04 -10.34 14.73
N GLY A 116 7.77 -9.14 14.21
CA GLY A 116 8.49 -8.52 13.11
C GLY A 116 7.95 -7.13 12.77
N VAL A 117 8.49 -6.54 11.73
CA VAL A 117 8.12 -5.23 11.20
C VAL A 117 7.45 -5.36 9.84
N SER A 118 6.69 -4.37 9.40
CA SER A 118 6.02 -4.43 8.09
C SER A 118 5.94 -3.06 7.42
N ILE A 119 5.96 -3.05 6.08
CA ILE A 119 5.63 -1.87 5.28
C ILE A 119 4.13 -1.85 5.03
N LEU A 120 3.45 -0.85 5.55
CA LEU A 120 2.00 -0.68 5.48
C LEU A 120 1.63 0.73 5.05
N ALA A 121 0.41 0.89 4.58
CA ALA A 121 -0.18 2.19 4.36
C ALA A 121 -0.41 2.91 5.71
N ARG A 122 -0.06 4.19 5.80
CA ARG A 122 -0.21 4.96 7.03
C ARG A 122 -1.66 5.01 7.50
N SER A 123 -2.61 5.17 6.56
CA SER A 123 -4.04 5.19 6.86
C SER A 123 -4.51 3.94 7.61
N VAL A 124 -4.00 2.76 7.25
CA VAL A 124 -4.35 1.47 7.89
C VAL A 124 -3.83 1.39 9.33
N CYS A 125 -2.79 2.15 9.66
CA CYS A 125 -2.15 2.14 10.97
C CYS A 125 -2.77 3.13 11.97
N LEU A 126 -3.64 4.06 11.54
CA LEU A 126 -4.11 5.19 12.34
C LEU A 126 -4.76 4.78 13.67
N ASP A 127 -5.59 3.74 13.67
CA ASP A 127 -6.27 3.29 14.89
C ASP A 127 -5.30 2.70 15.91
N GLU A 128 -4.31 1.95 15.45
CA GLU A 128 -3.29 1.36 16.32
C GLU A 128 -2.32 2.43 16.85
N LEU A 129 -2.03 3.45 16.04
CA LEU A 129 -1.27 4.63 16.44
C LEU A 129 -1.98 5.42 17.52
N LYS A 130 -3.27 5.74 17.33
CA LYS A 130 -4.09 6.45 18.32
C LYS A 130 -4.17 5.70 19.66
N LYS A 131 -4.17 4.36 19.61
CA LYS A 131 -4.18 3.49 20.79
C LYS A 131 -2.80 3.26 21.40
N GLY A 132 -1.74 3.81 20.81
CA GLY A 132 -0.36 3.63 21.29
C GLY A 132 0.12 2.18 21.23
N LYS A 133 -0.38 1.36 20.29
CA LYS A 133 -0.06 -0.06 20.19
C LYS A 133 1.02 -0.38 19.16
N ILE A 134 1.20 0.48 18.17
CA ILE A 134 2.26 0.44 17.18
C ILE A 134 2.86 1.83 17.00
N THR A 135 4.03 1.88 16.41
CA THR A 135 4.69 3.12 15.96
C THR A 135 4.95 3.01 14.47
N VAL A 136 4.89 4.12 13.74
CA VAL A 136 5.22 4.18 12.33
C VAL A 136 6.36 5.16 12.08
N LEU A 137 7.21 4.80 11.13
CA LEU A 137 8.39 5.59 10.76
C LEU A 137 8.52 5.67 9.24
N PRO A 138 8.99 6.80 8.70
CA PRO A 138 9.42 6.88 7.32
C PRO A 138 10.67 6.03 7.12
N VAL A 139 10.79 5.47 5.91
CA VAL A 139 12.03 4.84 5.46
C VAL A 139 12.80 5.84 4.62
N GLU A 140 14.10 5.97 4.90
CA GLU A 140 14.98 6.94 4.23
C GLU A 140 15.00 6.72 2.72
N ASN A 141 14.94 7.82 1.96
CA ASN A 141 14.95 7.84 0.50
C ASN A 141 13.77 7.06 -0.17
N LEU A 142 12.74 6.70 0.59
CA LEU A 142 11.54 6.07 0.06
C LEU A 142 10.33 6.99 0.20
N SER A 143 10.01 7.72 -0.87
CA SER A 143 8.74 8.45 -0.99
C SER A 143 7.68 7.55 -1.62
N MET A 144 7.20 6.59 -0.87
CA MET A 144 6.20 5.61 -1.34
C MET A 144 4.78 6.18 -1.23
N MET A 145 4.48 7.18 -2.04
CA MET A 145 3.17 7.82 -2.09
C MET A 145 2.27 7.10 -3.10
N ARG A 146 1.00 7.02 -2.79
CA ARG A 146 -0.05 6.48 -3.65
C ARG A 146 -1.27 7.39 -3.66
N GLU A 147 -1.89 7.52 -4.82
CA GLU A 147 -3.18 8.18 -4.97
C GLU A 147 -4.32 7.18 -4.71
N ILE A 148 -5.34 7.63 -4.00
CA ILE A 148 -6.62 6.93 -3.85
C ILE A 148 -7.60 7.64 -4.78
N ASN A 149 -8.06 6.94 -5.80
CA ASN A 149 -8.94 7.50 -6.81
C ASN A 149 -10.27 6.72 -6.85
N ILE A 150 -11.38 7.44 -7.08
CA ILE A 150 -12.62 6.85 -7.53
C ILE A 150 -12.56 6.71 -9.05
N ALA A 151 -12.82 5.51 -9.56
CA ALA A 151 -13.03 5.28 -10.98
C ALA A 151 -14.54 5.20 -11.26
N TYR A 152 -15.01 5.95 -12.24
CA TYR A 152 -16.42 5.92 -12.66
C TYR A 152 -16.51 5.91 -14.18
N HIS A 153 -17.57 5.28 -14.71
CA HIS A 153 -17.80 5.19 -16.16
C HIS A 153 -18.20 6.54 -16.72
N ASN A 154 -17.88 6.81 -18.00
CA ASN A 154 -18.23 8.06 -18.65
C ASN A 154 -19.76 8.32 -18.70
N ASP A 155 -20.57 7.27 -18.71
CA ASP A 155 -22.02 7.34 -18.68
C ASP A 155 -22.60 7.54 -17.26
N PHE A 156 -21.74 7.68 -16.24
CA PHE A 156 -22.18 7.95 -14.88
C PHE A 156 -22.76 9.36 -14.78
N THR A 157 -24.04 9.45 -14.36
CA THR A 157 -24.80 10.73 -14.35
C THR A 157 -25.08 11.25 -12.95
N GLN A 158 -24.82 10.47 -11.89
CA GLN A 158 -25.13 10.83 -10.50
C GLN A 158 -23.93 11.55 -9.86
N PHE A 159 -23.55 12.70 -10.41
CA PHE A 159 -22.39 13.47 -9.92
C PHE A 159 -22.56 13.98 -8.49
N ASP A 160 -23.80 14.19 -8.02
CA ASP A 160 -24.09 14.59 -6.64
C ASP A 160 -23.53 13.57 -5.64
N VAL A 161 -23.62 12.27 -5.95
CA VAL A 161 -23.04 11.19 -5.12
C VAL A 161 -21.51 11.28 -5.04
N LEU A 162 -20.83 11.70 -6.13
CA LEU A 162 -19.38 11.90 -6.12
C LEU A 162 -19.00 13.11 -5.28
N HIS A 163 -19.84 14.14 -5.26
CA HIS A 163 -19.62 15.35 -4.48
C HIS A 163 -19.81 15.09 -2.98
N ASP A 164 -20.76 14.23 -2.61
CA ASP A 164 -21.02 13.88 -1.20
C ASP A 164 -19.92 12.99 -0.58
N ILE A 165 -19.06 12.38 -1.42
CA ILE A 165 -17.95 11.53 -0.97
C ILE A 165 -16.66 12.35 -0.75
N MET A 166 -16.58 13.56 -1.33
CA MET A 166 -15.42 14.46 -1.19
C MET A 166 -15.49 15.29 0.08
#